data_0ba260c83e056bbd30bd59dca586fa36
#
_entry.id   0ba260c83e056bbd30bd59dca586fa36
#
_cell.length_a   1.000
_cell.length_b   1.000
_cell.length_c   1.000
_cell.angle_alpha   90.00
_cell.angle_beta   90.00
_cell.angle_gamma   90.00
#
_symmetry.space_group_name_H-M   'P 1'
#
loop_
_entity.id
_entity.type
_entity.pdbx_description
1 polymer ?
#
loop_
_entity_poly.entity_id
_entity_poly.type
_entity_poly.pdbx_seq_one_letter_code
_entity_poly.pdbx_strand_id
1 'polypeptide(L)'
;MHRRIALTILTLVSTTACTSPEPTPIETVEPGVRERRQVPASLALAEAFALEHMQDSPGVMWGWIDMVEYYAFWQLYETNGDPELLAHIAAFVEDNHAAYQPIASDWFSPAVLDLLVCTETDADDNCDRVTTYDDYFTLSRREDGALVHWTAADDVNRQIWVDTIFMVGAYMLERARHLDDADVIAWWDDLVLQFTALDKYLTDPDAGLMHHGYDFATEPALMNEPGAYWGRGNGWYVAMLGLTLRQLPADHAGRAALSAIWQTRVAALLPLQDSAGFWHTLVDDADAYAEASATALFAAGIAGGLNAGLTHAGAPQAVERAMAALDASITVVDGRHELPGISGATVPGSTQSYRDIETRPNLAYGIGAYILAALESARLRGELTP
;
A
#
# COMPACT_ATOMS: atom_id res chain seq x y z
N MET A 1 57.81 53.69 -43.92
CA MET A 1 57.42 54.46 -42.72
C MET A 1 55.98 54.14 -42.35
N HIS A 2 55.77 53.18 -41.46
CA HIS A 2 54.45 52.86 -40.97
C HIS A 2 54.50 52.88 -39.44
N ARG A 3 53.86 53.87 -38.86
CA ARG A 3 53.68 53.94 -37.38
C ARG A 3 52.60 52.95 -36.96
N ARG A 4 53.01 52.05 -36.05
CA ARG A 4 52.09 51.19 -35.31
C ARG A 4 51.57 51.97 -34.07
N ILE A 5 50.25 52.10 -33.99
CA ILE A 5 49.56 52.59 -32.83
C ILE A 5 49.25 51.39 -31.95
N ALA A 6 49.77 51.36 -30.73
CA ALA A 6 49.44 50.35 -29.75
C ALA A 6 48.17 50.78 -29.03
N LEU A 7 47.12 49.99 -29.10
CA LEU A 7 45.89 50.19 -28.35
C LEU A 7 45.95 49.33 -27.10
N THR A 8 46.06 49.96 -25.94
CA THR A 8 46.03 49.31 -24.62
C THR A 8 44.56 49.14 -24.24
N ILE A 9 44.06 47.91 -24.23
CA ILE A 9 42.73 47.57 -23.70
C ILE A 9 42.86 47.32 -22.21
N LEU A 10 42.27 48.19 -21.42
CA LEU A 10 42.13 48.02 -19.96
C LEU A 10 40.92 47.11 -19.73
N THR A 11 41.15 45.86 -19.36
CA THR A 11 40.08 44.93 -18.96
C THR A 11 39.77 45.19 -17.49
N LEU A 12 38.61 45.83 -17.25
CA LEU A 12 38.02 45.85 -15.91
C LEU A 12 37.41 44.47 -15.64
N VAL A 13 38.02 43.70 -14.77
CA VAL A 13 37.44 42.48 -14.18
C VAL A 13 36.54 42.89 -13.04
N SER A 14 35.24 42.93 -13.33
CA SER A 14 34.21 43.07 -12.30
C SER A 14 34.03 41.68 -11.65
N THR A 15 34.50 41.51 -10.44
CA THR A 15 34.18 40.35 -9.59
C THR A 15 32.80 40.54 -8.99
N THR A 16 31.76 40.12 -9.71
CA THR A 16 30.46 39.86 -9.10
C THR A 16 30.58 38.57 -8.34
N ALA A 17 30.59 38.66 -7.01
CA ALA A 17 30.40 37.49 -6.14
C ALA A 17 29.01 36.94 -6.44
N CYS A 18 28.96 35.69 -6.99
CA CYS A 18 27.77 34.87 -6.97
C CYS A 18 27.49 34.51 -5.50
N THR A 19 26.62 35.26 -4.86
CA THR A 19 25.95 34.78 -3.66
C THR A 19 24.92 33.79 -4.16
N SER A 20 25.11 32.51 -3.84
CA SER A 20 24.05 31.49 -3.94
C SER A 20 22.84 32.06 -3.20
N PRO A 21 21.62 31.96 -3.76
CA PRO A 21 20.44 32.31 -3.00
C PRO A 21 20.43 31.43 -1.74
N GLU A 22 20.24 32.03 -0.58
CA GLU A 22 19.90 31.27 0.61
C GLU A 22 18.69 30.42 0.27
N PRO A 23 18.64 29.14 0.71
CA PRO A 23 17.46 28.33 0.52
C PRO A 23 16.30 29.11 1.13
N THR A 24 15.29 29.35 0.33
CA THR A 24 14.02 29.92 0.78
C THR A 24 13.55 29.03 1.94
N PRO A 25 13.21 29.59 3.10
CA PRO A 25 12.62 28.79 4.16
C PRO A 25 11.42 28.07 3.52
N ILE A 26 11.36 26.75 3.62
CA ILE A 26 10.18 25.99 3.31
C ILE A 26 9.09 26.65 4.16
N GLU A 27 8.12 27.31 3.52
CA GLU A 27 6.92 27.75 4.21
C GLU A 27 6.36 26.48 4.84
N THR A 28 6.45 26.41 6.16
CA THR A 28 5.78 25.36 6.91
C THR A 28 4.29 25.58 6.67
N VAL A 29 3.74 24.83 5.72
CA VAL A 29 2.30 24.72 5.54
C VAL A 29 1.77 24.35 6.91
N GLU A 30 1.00 25.24 7.53
CA GLU A 30 0.30 24.89 8.76
C GLU A 30 -0.73 23.83 8.35
N PRO A 31 -0.55 22.55 8.70
CA PRO A 31 -1.53 21.53 8.39
C PRO A 31 -2.84 21.96 9.01
N GLY A 32 -3.95 21.68 8.35
CA GLY A 32 -5.27 21.86 8.96
C GLY A 32 -5.28 21.10 10.27
N VAL A 33 -5.15 21.82 11.40
CA VAL A 33 -4.60 21.33 12.67
C VAL A 33 -5.48 20.21 13.20
N ARG A 34 -5.14 18.94 12.84
CA ARG A 34 -5.68 17.81 13.62
C ARG A 34 -5.05 17.88 15.00
N GLU A 35 -5.86 17.89 16.02
CA GLU A 35 -5.38 17.87 17.39
C GLU A 35 -4.74 16.50 17.67
N ARG A 36 -3.46 16.50 18.12
CA ARG A 36 -2.75 15.26 18.46
C ARG A 36 -3.49 14.55 19.59
N ARG A 37 -3.87 13.29 19.35
CA ARG A 37 -4.57 12.42 20.29
C ARG A 37 -3.62 11.31 20.75
N GLN A 38 -3.79 10.91 22.00
CA GLN A 38 -3.09 9.75 22.51
C GLN A 38 -3.69 8.49 21.89
N VAL A 39 -2.84 7.63 21.32
CA VAL A 39 -3.27 6.33 20.84
C VAL A 39 -3.56 5.36 21.99
N PRO A 40 -4.48 4.40 21.82
CA PRO A 40 -4.66 3.29 22.76
C PRO A 40 -3.35 2.52 22.97
N ALA A 41 -3.17 1.95 24.18
CA ALA A 41 -1.98 1.17 24.51
C ALA A 41 -1.72 0.01 23.54
N SER A 42 -2.76 -0.53 22.92
CA SER A 42 -2.69 -1.57 21.90
C SER A 42 -2.03 -1.13 20.59
N LEU A 43 -1.86 0.17 20.36
CA LEU A 43 -1.17 0.73 19.21
C LEU A 43 0.26 1.19 19.53
N ALA A 44 0.74 1.00 20.75
CA ALA A 44 2.06 1.49 21.17
C ALA A 44 3.20 0.93 20.30
N LEU A 45 3.14 -0.34 19.89
CA LEU A 45 4.14 -0.93 18.99
C LEU A 45 4.01 -0.38 17.56
N ALA A 46 2.80 -0.17 17.06
CA ALA A 46 2.58 0.43 15.73
C ALA A 46 3.13 1.87 15.68
N GLU A 47 2.88 2.66 16.72
CA GLU A 47 3.43 4.01 16.86
C GLU A 47 4.96 3.98 17.00
N ALA A 48 5.51 3.04 17.78
CA ALA A 48 6.96 2.89 17.93
C ALA A 48 7.64 2.56 16.60
N PHE A 49 7.10 1.61 15.83
CA PHE A 49 7.62 1.30 14.48
C PHE A 49 7.59 2.53 13.58
N ALA A 50 6.48 3.25 13.53
CA ALA A 50 6.39 4.46 12.69
C ALA A 50 7.46 5.49 13.09
N LEU A 51 7.61 5.78 14.37
CA LEU A 51 8.61 6.74 14.88
C LEU A 51 10.05 6.29 14.63
N GLU A 52 10.33 4.99 14.76
CA GLU A 52 11.67 4.44 14.52
C GLU A 52 12.01 4.46 13.03
N HIS A 53 11.08 4.10 12.16
CA HIS A 53 11.31 4.07 10.71
C HIS A 53 11.43 5.48 10.11
N MET A 54 10.71 6.47 10.64
CA MET A 54 10.90 7.88 10.25
C MET A 54 12.30 8.42 10.58
N GLN A 55 13.02 7.83 11.55
CA GLN A 55 14.40 8.21 11.88
C GLN A 55 15.44 7.61 10.92
N ASP A 56 15.09 6.53 10.23
CA ASP A 56 15.90 5.99 9.16
C ASP A 56 15.83 6.92 7.94
N SER A 57 16.75 6.79 7.03
CA SER A 57 16.69 7.59 5.80
C SER A 57 15.31 7.42 5.15
N PRO A 58 14.65 8.51 4.75
CA PRO A 58 13.37 8.42 4.06
C PRO A 58 13.51 7.44 2.91
N GLY A 59 12.45 6.67 2.65
CA GLY A 59 12.41 5.74 1.53
C GLY A 59 12.94 6.40 0.26
N VAL A 60 13.85 5.75 -0.40
CA VAL A 60 14.59 6.35 -1.52
C VAL A 60 13.98 5.99 -2.86
N MET A 61 12.86 5.28 -2.87
CA MET A 61 12.30 4.75 -4.10
C MET A 61 10.81 5.03 -4.23
N TRP A 62 10.45 5.78 -5.28
CA TRP A 62 9.05 5.90 -5.69
C TRP A 62 8.53 4.55 -6.18
N GLY A 63 7.91 3.78 -5.28
CA GLY A 63 7.43 2.44 -5.58
C GLY A 63 6.64 1.82 -4.43
N TRP A 64 6.08 0.64 -4.68
CA TRP A 64 5.16 -0.04 -3.76
C TRP A 64 5.76 -0.37 -2.38
N ILE A 65 7.07 -0.63 -2.30
CA ILE A 65 7.74 -1.04 -1.06
C ILE A 65 7.55 0.02 0.01
N ASP A 66 7.90 1.27 -0.31
CA ASP A 66 7.78 2.39 0.62
C ASP A 66 6.32 2.88 0.72
N MET A 67 5.56 2.83 -0.39
CA MET A 67 4.17 3.26 -0.39
C MET A 67 3.33 2.57 0.69
N VAL A 68 3.46 1.26 0.86
CA VAL A 68 2.65 0.49 1.84
C VAL A 68 2.90 0.97 3.25
N GLU A 69 4.15 1.27 3.59
CA GLU A 69 4.51 1.80 4.91
C GLU A 69 3.99 3.22 5.11
N TYR A 70 4.22 4.12 4.15
CA TYR A 70 3.78 5.50 4.24
C TYR A 70 2.24 5.63 4.21
N TYR A 71 1.56 4.74 3.50
CA TYR A 71 0.10 4.66 3.56
C TYR A 71 -0.39 4.24 4.95
N ALA A 72 0.32 3.33 5.61
CA ALA A 72 0.03 2.96 6.99
C ALA A 72 0.33 4.12 7.98
N PHE A 73 1.40 4.89 7.75
CA PHE A 73 1.67 6.13 8.51
C PHE A 73 0.55 7.15 8.35
N TRP A 74 0.00 7.28 7.13
CA TRP A 74 -1.18 8.11 6.91
C TRP A 74 -2.39 7.64 7.74
N GLN A 75 -2.69 6.34 7.72
CA GLN A 75 -3.80 5.79 8.53
C GLN A 75 -3.58 6.00 10.04
N LEU A 76 -2.33 5.97 10.48
CA LEU A 76 -1.96 6.30 11.86
C LEU A 76 -2.13 7.81 12.13
N TYR A 77 -1.73 8.68 11.18
CA TYR A 77 -1.96 10.12 11.25
C TYR A 77 -3.45 10.47 11.33
N GLU A 78 -4.30 9.86 10.52
CA GLU A 78 -5.75 10.03 10.63
C GLU A 78 -6.28 9.67 12.03
N THR A 79 -5.63 8.73 12.69
CA THR A 79 -6.01 8.25 14.02
C THR A 79 -5.53 9.18 15.14
N ASN A 80 -4.25 9.57 15.11
CA ASN A 80 -3.61 10.29 16.22
C ASN A 80 -3.35 11.78 15.96
N GLY A 81 -3.45 12.25 14.71
CA GLY A 81 -3.22 13.65 14.35
C GLY A 81 -1.76 14.09 14.52
N ASP A 82 -0.79 13.16 14.54
CA ASP A 82 0.62 13.49 14.72
C ASP A 82 1.19 14.21 13.48
N PRO A 83 1.51 15.51 13.54
CA PRO A 83 1.96 16.27 12.40
C PRO A 83 3.32 15.80 11.85
N GLU A 84 4.13 15.09 12.65
CA GLU A 84 5.41 14.55 12.19
C GLU A 84 5.21 13.45 11.14
N LEU A 85 4.14 12.65 11.27
CA LEU A 85 3.77 11.65 10.26
C LEU A 85 3.42 12.29 8.92
N LEU A 86 2.57 13.32 8.93
CA LEU A 86 2.20 14.06 7.71
C LEU A 86 3.41 14.72 7.08
N ALA A 87 4.24 15.40 7.88
CA ALA A 87 5.44 16.06 7.38
C ALA A 87 6.41 15.06 6.74
N HIS A 88 6.54 13.86 7.31
CA HIS A 88 7.39 12.81 6.77
C HIS A 88 6.85 12.26 5.43
N ILE A 89 5.52 12.05 5.32
CA ILE A 89 4.88 11.65 4.07
C ILE A 89 5.08 12.74 3.00
N ALA A 90 4.85 14.00 3.34
CA ALA A 90 5.01 15.12 2.41
C ALA A 90 6.46 15.25 1.92
N ALA A 91 7.45 15.07 2.80
CA ALA A 91 8.86 15.07 2.42
C ALA A 91 9.20 13.93 1.47
N PHE A 92 8.70 12.71 1.72
CA PHE A 92 8.88 11.57 0.81
C PHE A 92 8.31 11.88 -0.59
N VAL A 93 7.12 12.43 -0.66
CA VAL A 93 6.47 12.80 -1.93
C VAL A 93 7.31 13.84 -2.66
N GLU A 94 7.71 14.92 -1.98
CA GLU A 94 8.48 16.01 -2.60
C GLU A 94 9.83 15.52 -3.14
N ASP A 95 10.52 14.67 -2.39
CA ASP A 95 11.84 14.16 -2.77
C ASP A 95 11.78 13.14 -3.92
N ASN A 96 10.65 12.44 -4.10
CA ASN A 96 10.59 11.27 -4.98
C ASN A 96 9.57 11.35 -6.13
N HIS A 97 8.59 12.26 -6.13
CA HIS A 97 7.52 12.32 -7.15
C HIS A 97 8.04 12.40 -8.59
N ALA A 98 9.20 13.02 -8.80
CA ALA A 98 9.83 13.12 -10.13
C ALA A 98 10.22 11.75 -10.73
N ALA A 99 10.27 10.70 -9.92
CA ALA A 99 10.51 9.32 -10.37
C ALA A 99 9.22 8.59 -10.81
N TYR A 100 8.05 9.24 -10.72
CA TYR A 100 6.78 8.67 -11.18
C TYR A 100 6.86 8.22 -12.63
N GLN A 101 6.47 6.96 -12.87
CA GLN A 101 6.38 6.36 -14.19
C GLN A 101 5.11 5.48 -14.26
N PRO A 102 4.15 5.77 -15.14
CA PRO A 102 2.91 4.99 -15.25
C PRO A 102 3.10 3.69 -16.05
N ILE A 103 4.18 2.94 -15.78
CA ILE A 103 4.54 1.73 -16.53
C ILE A 103 4.12 0.43 -15.83
N ALA A 104 3.79 0.50 -14.55
CA ALA A 104 3.29 -0.61 -13.76
C ALA A 104 2.52 -0.08 -12.54
N SER A 105 1.62 -0.89 -11.99
CA SER A 105 0.90 -0.59 -10.75
C SER A 105 1.84 -0.30 -9.59
N ASP A 106 2.97 -0.98 -9.52
CA ASP A 106 4.00 -0.82 -8.49
C ASP A 106 4.62 0.58 -8.47
N TRP A 107 4.85 1.17 -9.65
CA TRP A 107 5.41 2.51 -9.79
C TRP A 107 4.34 3.60 -9.77
N PHE A 108 3.08 3.22 -9.99
CA PHE A 108 1.94 4.11 -9.80
C PHE A 108 1.60 4.28 -8.32
N SER A 109 1.76 3.23 -7.52
CA SER A 109 1.19 3.12 -6.18
C SER A 109 1.46 4.31 -5.24
N PRO A 110 2.64 4.99 -5.22
CA PRO A 110 2.86 6.13 -4.34
C PRO A 110 2.03 7.38 -4.68
N ALA A 111 1.34 7.40 -5.82
CA ALA A 111 0.42 8.48 -6.16
C ALA A 111 -0.67 8.71 -5.09
N VAL A 112 -1.02 7.66 -4.32
CA VAL A 112 -1.94 7.80 -3.19
C VAL A 112 -1.41 8.76 -2.13
N LEU A 113 -0.11 8.77 -1.87
CA LEU A 113 0.50 9.64 -0.86
C LEU A 113 0.42 11.10 -1.28
N ASP A 114 0.63 11.38 -2.56
CA ASP A 114 0.50 12.72 -3.13
C ASP A 114 -0.95 13.23 -3.07
N LEU A 115 -1.92 12.36 -3.40
CA LEU A 115 -3.35 12.63 -3.21
C LEU A 115 -3.66 12.98 -1.75
N LEU A 116 -3.14 12.23 -0.79
CA LEU A 116 -3.40 12.43 0.64
C LEU A 116 -2.78 13.73 1.15
N VAL A 117 -1.56 14.08 0.71
CA VAL A 117 -0.94 15.37 1.01
C VAL A 117 -1.77 16.51 0.42
N CYS A 118 -2.21 16.41 -0.85
CA CYS A 118 -3.11 17.40 -1.46
C CYS A 118 -4.37 17.59 -0.60
N THR A 119 -5.03 16.52 -0.24
CA THR A 119 -6.30 16.57 0.51
C THR A 119 -6.18 17.22 1.87
N GLU A 120 -5.06 17.02 2.56
CA GLU A 120 -4.86 17.53 3.93
C GLU A 120 -4.28 18.95 3.95
N THR A 121 -3.53 19.34 2.92
CA THR A 121 -2.77 20.60 2.93
C THR A 121 -3.25 21.64 1.91
N ASP A 122 -4.11 21.25 0.96
CA ASP A 122 -4.49 22.07 -0.21
C ASP A 122 -3.27 22.61 -0.99
N ALA A 123 -2.12 21.93 -0.94
CA ALA A 123 -0.92 22.36 -1.63
C ALA A 123 -1.09 22.22 -3.15
N ASP A 124 -1.04 23.34 -3.86
CA ASP A 124 -1.33 23.45 -5.32
C ASP A 124 -0.53 22.42 -6.13
N ASP A 125 0.78 22.28 -5.88
CA ASP A 125 1.64 21.37 -6.63
C ASP A 125 1.23 19.90 -6.49
N ASN A 126 0.85 19.48 -5.28
CA ASN A 126 0.35 18.11 -5.02
C ASN A 126 -1.00 17.89 -5.72
N CYS A 127 -1.91 18.84 -5.62
CA CYS A 127 -3.24 18.76 -6.21
C CYS A 127 -3.21 18.76 -7.75
N ASP A 128 -2.30 19.53 -8.37
CA ASP A 128 -2.08 19.52 -9.81
C ASP A 128 -1.61 18.13 -10.32
N ARG A 129 -0.74 17.46 -9.56
CA ARG A 129 -0.28 16.10 -9.91
C ARG A 129 -1.38 15.05 -9.83
N VAL A 130 -2.35 15.18 -8.92
CA VAL A 130 -3.50 14.26 -8.80
C VAL A 130 -4.25 14.13 -10.12
N THR A 131 -4.45 15.22 -10.86
CA THR A 131 -5.09 15.19 -12.18
C THR A 131 -4.32 14.30 -13.17
N THR A 132 -2.99 14.34 -13.12
CA THR A 132 -2.13 13.47 -13.95
C THR A 132 -2.23 12.00 -13.52
N TYR A 133 -2.39 11.73 -12.22
CA TYR A 133 -2.57 10.35 -11.72
C TYR A 133 -3.93 9.77 -12.09
N ASP A 134 -4.99 10.58 -12.12
CA ASP A 134 -6.31 10.14 -12.58
C ASP A 134 -6.28 9.62 -14.03
N ASP A 135 -5.43 10.21 -14.88
CA ASP A 135 -5.22 9.76 -16.27
C ASP A 135 -4.71 8.31 -16.36
N TYR A 136 -4.01 7.81 -15.35
CA TYR A 136 -3.56 6.41 -15.30
C TYR A 136 -4.71 5.43 -15.50
N PHE A 137 -5.87 5.67 -14.90
CA PHE A 137 -7.02 4.77 -14.94
C PHE A 137 -7.75 4.79 -16.27
N THR A 138 -7.65 5.88 -17.02
CA THR A 138 -8.23 6.03 -18.37
C THR A 138 -7.29 5.55 -19.47
N LEU A 139 -5.99 5.64 -19.28
CA LEU A 139 -4.96 5.30 -20.26
C LEU A 139 -4.43 3.87 -20.12
N SER A 140 -4.49 3.30 -18.91
CA SER A 140 -4.01 1.95 -18.64
C SER A 140 -4.87 0.90 -19.33
N ARG A 141 -4.19 -0.11 -19.86
CA ARG A 141 -4.85 -1.26 -20.45
C ARG A 141 -5.65 -2.03 -19.40
N ARG A 142 -6.77 -2.58 -19.86
CA ARG A 142 -7.63 -3.48 -19.07
C ARG A 142 -7.87 -4.77 -19.80
N GLU A 143 -7.91 -5.86 -19.06
CA GLU A 143 -8.33 -7.17 -19.54
C GLU A 143 -9.62 -7.56 -18.80
N ASP A 144 -10.72 -7.62 -19.54
CA ASP A 144 -12.05 -7.89 -18.98
C ASP A 144 -12.40 -7.04 -17.74
N GLY A 145 -12.01 -5.78 -17.77
CA GLY A 145 -12.22 -4.79 -16.71
C GLY A 145 -11.07 -4.65 -15.70
N ALA A 146 -10.28 -5.70 -15.49
CA ALA A 146 -9.11 -5.62 -14.59
C ALA A 146 -8.00 -4.76 -15.20
N LEU A 147 -7.40 -3.89 -14.41
CA LEU A 147 -6.18 -3.19 -14.76
C LEU A 147 -5.02 -4.18 -14.88
N VAL A 148 -4.25 -4.07 -15.97
CA VAL A 148 -3.04 -4.88 -16.12
C VAL A 148 -1.97 -4.39 -15.14
N HIS A 149 -1.14 -5.33 -14.67
CA HIS A 149 -0.06 -4.99 -13.74
C HIS A 149 1.03 -4.13 -14.40
N TRP A 150 1.40 -4.48 -15.65
CA TRP A 150 2.36 -3.75 -16.48
C TRP A 150 1.63 -2.95 -17.55
N THR A 151 1.68 -1.64 -17.46
CA THR A 151 0.95 -0.74 -18.38
C THR A 151 1.74 -0.35 -19.62
N ALA A 152 3.03 -0.76 -19.70
CA ALA A 152 3.83 -0.53 -20.91
C ALA A 152 3.11 -1.10 -22.14
N ALA A 153 2.97 -0.25 -23.16
CA ALA A 153 2.07 -0.40 -24.30
C ALA A 153 2.55 -1.42 -25.35
N ASP A 154 2.97 -2.60 -24.92
CA ASP A 154 3.21 -3.70 -25.85
C ASP A 154 2.12 -4.77 -25.71
N ASP A 155 1.73 -5.38 -26.83
CA ASP A 155 0.72 -6.44 -26.87
C ASP A 155 1.13 -7.71 -26.11
N VAL A 156 2.31 -7.73 -25.53
CA VAL A 156 2.89 -8.86 -24.80
C VAL A 156 2.54 -8.80 -23.32
N ASN A 157 2.39 -7.60 -22.75
CA ASN A 157 2.09 -7.43 -21.32
C ASN A 157 0.58 -7.35 -21.09
N ARG A 158 -0.06 -8.50 -20.97
CA ARG A 158 -1.50 -8.63 -20.72
C ARG A 158 -1.78 -9.35 -19.40
N GLN A 159 -0.98 -9.02 -18.39
CA GLN A 159 -0.97 -9.72 -17.12
C GLN A 159 -1.75 -8.96 -16.06
N ILE A 160 -2.63 -9.66 -15.36
CA ILE A 160 -3.22 -9.20 -14.11
C ILE A 160 -2.57 -9.95 -12.96
N TRP A 161 -2.18 -9.22 -11.93
CA TRP A 161 -1.57 -9.76 -10.72
C TRP A 161 -2.45 -9.41 -9.52
N VAL A 162 -2.47 -10.30 -8.54
CA VAL A 162 -3.23 -10.08 -7.30
C VAL A 162 -2.76 -8.85 -6.52
N ASP A 163 -1.48 -8.49 -6.65
CA ASP A 163 -0.88 -7.32 -6.01
C ASP A 163 -1.50 -6.00 -6.49
N THR A 164 -1.89 -5.95 -7.78
CA THR A 164 -2.43 -4.75 -8.42
C THR A 164 -3.59 -4.14 -7.61
N ILE A 165 -4.44 -4.98 -6.97
CA ILE A 165 -5.57 -4.48 -6.20
C ILE A 165 -5.17 -3.60 -5.02
N PHE A 166 -4.05 -3.88 -4.36
CA PHE A 166 -3.57 -3.02 -3.28
C PHE A 166 -2.85 -1.79 -3.83
N MET A 167 -2.02 -1.98 -4.86
CA MET A 167 -1.17 -0.93 -5.41
C MET A 167 -1.97 0.22 -6.05
N VAL A 168 -3.03 -0.09 -6.80
CA VAL A 168 -3.91 0.94 -7.37
C VAL A 168 -5.15 1.18 -6.52
N GLY A 169 -5.62 0.16 -5.79
CA GLY A 169 -6.83 0.23 -4.99
C GLY A 169 -6.74 1.20 -3.83
N ALA A 170 -5.55 1.39 -3.24
CA ALA A 170 -5.33 2.42 -2.21
C ALA A 170 -5.64 3.83 -2.77
N TYR A 171 -5.14 4.15 -3.97
CA TYR A 171 -5.46 5.42 -4.64
C TYR A 171 -6.95 5.54 -4.94
N MET A 172 -7.57 4.51 -5.53
CA MET A 172 -8.99 4.53 -5.88
C MET A 172 -9.88 4.71 -4.65
N LEU A 173 -9.54 4.03 -3.55
CA LEU A 173 -10.25 4.14 -2.27
C LEU A 173 -10.19 5.58 -1.73
N GLU A 174 -8.98 6.14 -1.65
CA GLU A 174 -8.81 7.48 -1.08
C GLU A 174 -9.38 8.54 -2.04
N ARG A 175 -9.26 8.35 -3.35
CA ARG A 175 -9.89 9.24 -4.32
C ARG A 175 -11.42 9.27 -4.17
N ALA A 176 -12.04 8.09 -4.00
CA ALA A 176 -13.47 7.98 -3.77
C ALA A 176 -13.93 8.58 -2.42
N ARG A 177 -13.06 8.56 -1.40
CA ARG A 177 -13.36 9.14 -0.08
C ARG A 177 -13.32 10.67 -0.06
N HIS A 178 -12.46 11.26 -0.90
CA HIS A 178 -12.14 12.68 -0.87
C HIS A 178 -12.74 13.49 -2.03
N LEU A 179 -13.55 12.87 -2.88
CA LEU A 179 -14.34 13.57 -3.89
C LEU A 179 -15.74 13.91 -3.36
N ASP A 180 -16.15 15.16 -3.58
CA ASP A 180 -17.48 15.67 -3.22
C ASP A 180 -18.41 15.83 -4.44
N ASP A 181 -18.11 15.21 -5.57
CA ASP A 181 -18.81 15.41 -6.83
C ASP A 181 -19.49 14.14 -7.38
N ALA A 182 -20.06 14.26 -8.59
CA ALA A 182 -20.77 13.16 -9.25
C ALA A 182 -19.85 11.99 -9.66
N ASP A 183 -18.54 12.21 -9.70
CA ASP A 183 -17.56 11.21 -10.15
C ASP A 183 -17.20 10.22 -9.03
N VAL A 184 -17.55 10.53 -7.78
CA VAL A 184 -17.30 9.63 -6.63
C VAL A 184 -17.86 8.22 -6.85
N ILE A 185 -19.04 8.11 -7.48
CA ILE A 185 -19.69 6.81 -7.77
C ILE A 185 -18.85 6.03 -8.77
N ALA A 186 -18.28 6.69 -9.78
CA ALA A 186 -17.45 6.04 -10.78
C ALA A 186 -16.18 5.43 -10.19
N TRP A 187 -15.56 6.08 -9.20
CA TRP A 187 -14.40 5.54 -8.49
C TRP A 187 -14.76 4.31 -7.66
N TRP A 188 -15.90 4.34 -6.95
CA TRP A 188 -16.39 3.16 -6.23
C TRP A 188 -16.76 2.01 -7.17
N ASP A 189 -17.44 2.29 -8.28
CA ASP A 189 -17.83 1.28 -9.27
C ASP A 189 -16.57 0.62 -9.88
N ASP A 190 -15.54 1.42 -10.22
CA ASP A 190 -14.31 0.87 -10.78
C ASP A 190 -13.52 0.05 -9.74
N LEU A 191 -13.44 0.50 -8.50
CA LEU A 191 -12.79 -0.28 -7.43
C LEU A 191 -13.51 -1.63 -7.21
N VAL A 192 -14.85 -1.65 -7.22
CA VAL A 192 -15.64 -2.88 -7.16
C VAL A 192 -15.36 -3.76 -8.39
N LEU A 193 -15.24 -3.16 -9.57
CA LEU A 193 -14.88 -3.88 -10.80
C LEU A 193 -13.51 -4.54 -10.69
N GLN A 194 -12.50 -3.85 -10.14
CA GLN A 194 -11.16 -4.44 -9.96
C GLN A 194 -11.23 -5.69 -9.07
N PHE A 195 -11.94 -5.64 -7.94
CA PHE A 195 -12.11 -6.81 -7.09
C PHE A 195 -12.79 -7.97 -7.83
N THR A 196 -13.90 -7.70 -8.49
CA THR A 196 -14.68 -8.76 -9.14
C THR A 196 -13.98 -9.34 -10.36
N ALA A 197 -13.24 -8.55 -11.10
CA ALA A 197 -12.47 -9.00 -12.25
C ALA A 197 -11.26 -9.86 -11.82
N LEU A 198 -10.51 -9.43 -10.81
CA LEU A 198 -9.41 -10.24 -10.25
C LEU A 198 -9.93 -11.54 -9.63
N ASP A 199 -11.05 -11.49 -8.89
CA ASP A 199 -11.71 -12.66 -8.32
C ASP A 199 -12.04 -13.70 -9.38
N LYS A 200 -12.59 -13.27 -10.52
CA LYS A 200 -12.99 -14.13 -11.64
C LYS A 200 -11.83 -14.95 -12.22
N TYR A 201 -10.65 -14.36 -12.34
CA TYR A 201 -9.52 -14.99 -13.04
C TYR A 201 -8.50 -15.64 -12.11
N LEU A 202 -8.36 -15.13 -10.89
CA LEU A 202 -7.32 -15.58 -9.97
C LEU A 202 -7.84 -16.55 -8.91
N THR A 203 -9.15 -16.64 -8.68
CA THR A 203 -9.68 -17.53 -7.65
C THR A 203 -9.69 -18.97 -8.10
N ASP A 204 -9.11 -19.85 -7.29
CA ASP A 204 -9.38 -21.27 -7.33
C ASP A 204 -10.73 -21.54 -6.62
N PRO A 205 -11.76 -22.00 -7.35
CA PRO A 205 -13.10 -22.18 -6.78
C PRO A 205 -13.17 -23.30 -5.74
N ASP A 206 -12.26 -24.27 -5.77
CA ASP A 206 -12.23 -25.39 -4.84
C ASP A 206 -11.52 -25.01 -3.52
N ALA A 207 -10.44 -24.23 -3.61
CA ALA A 207 -9.69 -23.76 -2.45
C ALA A 207 -10.27 -22.47 -1.85
N GLY A 208 -10.94 -21.63 -2.64
CA GLY A 208 -11.35 -20.30 -2.23
C GLY A 208 -10.17 -19.32 -2.04
N LEU A 209 -8.98 -19.69 -2.49
CA LEU A 209 -7.74 -18.91 -2.46
C LEU A 209 -7.41 -18.38 -3.84
N MET A 210 -6.45 -17.43 -3.91
CA MET A 210 -6.09 -16.77 -5.15
C MET A 210 -4.72 -17.18 -5.64
N HIS A 211 -4.61 -17.38 -6.94
CA HIS A 211 -3.35 -17.45 -7.66
C HIS A 211 -2.70 -16.07 -7.76
N HIS A 212 -1.39 -16.03 -7.98
CA HIS A 212 -0.62 -14.79 -8.02
C HIS A 212 -0.94 -13.93 -9.25
N GLY A 213 -1.04 -14.54 -10.42
CA GLY A 213 -1.29 -13.81 -11.65
C GLY A 213 -1.88 -14.65 -12.77
N TYR A 214 -2.46 -13.96 -13.76
CA TYR A 214 -3.01 -14.54 -14.97
C TYR A 214 -2.56 -13.73 -16.19
N ASP A 215 -2.09 -14.41 -17.23
CA ASP A 215 -1.66 -13.82 -18.49
C ASP A 215 -2.70 -14.07 -19.59
N PHE A 216 -3.18 -13.00 -20.21
CA PHE A 216 -4.12 -13.03 -21.33
C PHE A 216 -3.46 -13.03 -22.71
N ALA A 217 -2.12 -13.20 -22.78
CA ALA A 217 -1.39 -13.24 -24.04
C ALA A 217 -1.80 -14.43 -24.91
N THR A 218 -0.94 -14.90 -25.79
CA THR A 218 -1.27 -15.85 -26.86
C THR A 218 -1.88 -17.17 -26.37
N GLU A 219 -1.50 -17.63 -25.18
CA GLU A 219 -2.06 -18.80 -24.49
C GLU A 219 -2.48 -18.41 -23.06
N PRO A 220 -3.71 -17.93 -22.87
CA PRO A 220 -4.18 -17.47 -21.58
C PRO A 220 -4.03 -18.54 -20.50
N ALA A 221 -3.31 -18.22 -19.42
CA ALA A 221 -2.99 -19.18 -18.35
C ALA A 221 -2.64 -18.49 -17.02
N LEU A 222 -2.71 -19.27 -15.94
CA LEU A 222 -2.12 -18.90 -14.66
C LEU A 222 -0.60 -18.74 -14.80
N MET A 223 -0.06 -17.72 -14.15
CA MET A 223 1.38 -17.41 -14.19
C MET A 223 2.18 -18.16 -13.15
N ASN A 224 1.56 -18.60 -12.07
CA ASN A 224 2.17 -19.42 -11.04
C ASN A 224 1.72 -20.88 -11.15
N GLU A 225 2.46 -21.77 -10.51
CA GLU A 225 2.10 -23.17 -10.41
C GLU A 225 0.69 -23.33 -9.80
N PRO A 226 -0.22 -24.11 -10.42
CA PRO A 226 -1.54 -24.37 -9.87
C PRO A 226 -1.44 -24.95 -8.46
N GLY A 227 -2.22 -24.41 -7.51
CA GLY A 227 -2.15 -24.79 -6.10
C GLY A 227 -1.05 -24.09 -5.29
N ALA A 228 -0.23 -23.26 -5.89
CA ALA A 228 0.70 -22.40 -5.17
C ALA A 228 0.02 -21.10 -4.77
N TYR A 229 -0.63 -21.06 -3.63
CA TYR A 229 -1.36 -19.89 -3.13
C TYR A 229 -0.46 -19.02 -2.25
N TRP A 230 0.18 -18.04 -2.87
CA TRP A 230 1.12 -17.14 -2.19
C TRP A 230 0.43 -16.29 -1.11
N GLY A 231 0.93 -16.39 0.14
CA GLY A 231 0.30 -15.80 1.32
C GLY A 231 0.18 -14.28 1.24
N ARG A 232 1.26 -13.55 0.95
CA ARG A 232 1.21 -12.09 0.85
C ARG A 232 0.33 -11.62 -0.30
N GLY A 233 0.31 -12.31 -1.45
CA GLY A 233 -0.59 -11.97 -2.55
C GLY A 233 -2.06 -12.07 -2.15
N ASN A 234 -2.46 -13.19 -1.54
CA ASN A 234 -3.79 -13.33 -0.95
C ASN A 234 -4.03 -12.26 0.12
N GLY A 235 -2.99 -11.91 0.89
CA GLY A 235 -3.03 -10.86 1.91
C GLY A 235 -3.33 -9.48 1.32
N TRP A 236 -2.69 -9.09 0.22
CA TRP A 236 -2.97 -7.82 -0.47
C TRP A 236 -4.44 -7.68 -0.83
N TYR A 237 -4.98 -8.74 -1.42
CA TYR A 237 -6.38 -8.74 -1.83
C TYR A 237 -7.33 -8.63 -0.64
N VAL A 238 -7.12 -9.43 0.40
CA VAL A 238 -8.00 -9.46 1.59
C VAL A 238 -7.89 -8.18 2.40
N ALA A 239 -6.69 -7.62 2.55
CA ALA A 239 -6.47 -6.35 3.25
C ALA A 239 -7.22 -5.21 2.54
N MET A 240 -6.99 -5.05 1.23
CA MET A 240 -7.65 -3.99 0.48
C MET A 240 -9.17 -4.17 0.45
N LEU A 241 -9.67 -5.41 0.36
CA LEU A 241 -11.09 -5.74 0.42
C LEU A 241 -11.73 -5.31 1.75
N GLY A 242 -11.07 -5.60 2.87
CA GLY A 242 -11.53 -5.19 4.21
C GLY A 242 -11.56 -3.67 4.38
N LEU A 243 -10.50 -2.99 3.96
CA LEU A 243 -10.42 -1.52 3.98
C LEU A 243 -11.51 -0.89 3.11
N THR A 244 -11.72 -1.43 1.90
CA THR A 244 -12.78 -0.96 0.99
C THR A 244 -14.17 -1.17 1.59
N LEU A 245 -14.49 -2.36 2.10
CA LEU A 245 -15.80 -2.65 2.69
C LEU A 245 -16.14 -1.74 3.86
N ARG A 246 -15.15 -1.35 4.66
CA ARG A 246 -15.33 -0.42 5.78
C ARG A 246 -15.74 0.98 5.31
N GLN A 247 -15.23 1.42 4.15
CA GLN A 247 -15.44 2.77 3.61
C GLN A 247 -16.56 2.85 2.57
N LEU A 248 -16.83 1.75 1.85
CA LEU A 248 -17.83 1.71 0.78
C LEU A 248 -19.20 2.09 1.34
N PRO A 249 -19.94 3.03 0.71
CA PRO A 249 -21.28 3.41 1.14
C PRO A 249 -22.19 2.18 1.34
N ALA A 250 -22.98 2.20 2.40
CA ALA A 250 -23.78 1.06 2.79
C ALA A 250 -24.84 0.65 1.74
N ASP A 251 -25.28 1.61 0.94
CA ASP A 251 -26.27 1.45 -0.15
C ASP A 251 -25.64 1.24 -1.52
N HIS A 252 -24.30 1.19 -1.61
CA HIS A 252 -23.61 0.97 -2.90
C HIS A 252 -23.94 -0.41 -3.48
N ALA A 253 -24.28 -0.45 -4.78
CA ALA A 253 -24.74 -1.66 -5.46
C ALA A 253 -23.72 -2.83 -5.40
N GLY A 254 -22.43 -2.52 -5.44
CA GLY A 254 -21.33 -3.49 -5.37
C GLY A 254 -21.08 -4.11 -4.01
N ARG A 255 -21.67 -3.54 -2.92
CA ARG A 255 -21.40 -3.99 -1.55
C ARG A 255 -21.71 -5.47 -1.31
N ALA A 256 -22.82 -5.95 -1.90
CA ALA A 256 -23.22 -7.36 -1.75
C ALA A 256 -22.19 -8.31 -2.38
N ALA A 257 -21.64 -7.96 -3.55
CA ALA A 257 -20.63 -8.76 -4.25
C ALA A 257 -19.32 -8.80 -3.43
N LEU A 258 -18.81 -7.65 -2.98
CA LEU A 258 -17.61 -7.59 -2.14
C LEU A 258 -17.78 -8.34 -0.81
N SER A 259 -18.96 -8.23 -0.19
CA SER A 259 -19.26 -8.98 1.04
C SER A 259 -19.23 -10.50 0.81
N ALA A 260 -19.76 -10.98 -0.31
CA ALA A 260 -19.72 -12.41 -0.66
C ALA A 260 -18.28 -12.88 -0.92
N ILE A 261 -17.46 -12.08 -1.61
CA ILE A 261 -16.04 -12.38 -1.82
C ILE A 261 -15.32 -12.46 -0.48
N TRP A 262 -15.54 -11.48 0.43
CA TRP A 262 -14.93 -11.49 1.75
C TRP A 262 -15.30 -12.75 2.55
N GLN A 263 -16.57 -13.16 2.54
CA GLN A 263 -17.02 -14.38 3.21
C GLN A 263 -16.28 -15.62 2.68
N THR A 264 -16.12 -15.73 1.37
CA THR A 264 -15.40 -16.83 0.72
C THR A 264 -13.94 -16.86 1.17
N ARG A 265 -13.25 -15.71 1.15
CA ARG A 265 -11.84 -15.61 1.56
C ARG A 265 -11.66 -15.95 3.03
N VAL A 266 -12.48 -15.41 3.91
CA VAL A 266 -12.38 -15.69 5.35
C VAL A 266 -12.66 -17.16 5.64
N ALA A 267 -13.67 -17.76 5.00
CA ALA A 267 -13.96 -19.19 5.16
C ALA A 267 -12.78 -20.08 4.74
N ALA A 268 -12.06 -19.71 3.67
CA ALA A 268 -10.88 -20.43 3.21
C ALA A 268 -9.66 -20.25 4.15
N LEU A 269 -9.46 -19.03 4.65
CA LEU A 269 -8.28 -18.67 5.45
C LEU A 269 -8.31 -19.19 6.89
N LEU A 270 -9.48 -19.16 7.55
CA LEU A 270 -9.55 -19.49 8.99
C LEU A 270 -9.00 -20.88 9.35
N PRO A 271 -9.29 -21.97 8.61
CA PRO A 271 -8.76 -23.28 8.91
C PRO A 271 -7.25 -23.43 8.64
N LEU A 272 -6.65 -22.49 7.91
CA LEU A 272 -5.24 -22.50 7.50
C LEU A 272 -4.34 -21.67 8.42
N GLN A 273 -4.90 -20.99 9.42
CA GLN A 273 -4.12 -20.33 10.45
C GLN A 273 -3.50 -21.40 11.37
N ASP A 274 -2.19 -21.35 11.56
CA ASP A 274 -1.47 -22.31 12.39
C ASP A 274 -1.77 -22.13 13.90
N SER A 275 -1.30 -23.06 14.71
CA SER A 275 -1.52 -23.05 16.16
C SER A 275 -0.79 -21.89 16.87
N ALA A 276 0.24 -21.30 16.26
CA ALA A 276 0.94 -20.12 16.77
C ALA A 276 0.22 -18.82 16.43
N GLY A 277 -0.70 -18.84 15.45
CA GLY A 277 -1.48 -17.68 15.01
C GLY A 277 -1.03 -17.09 13.68
N PHE A 278 -0.05 -17.69 13.02
CA PHE A 278 0.44 -17.24 11.72
C PHE A 278 -0.29 -17.91 10.54
N TRP A 279 -0.23 -17.26 9.40
CA TRP A 279 -0.38 -17.88 8.08
C TRP A 279 0.99 -17.96 7.39
N HIS A 280 1.11 -18.91 6.48
CA HIS A 280 2.38 -19.25 5.86
C HIS A 280 2.57 -18.55 4.50
N THR A 281 3.82 -18.52 3.99
CA THR A 281 4.14 -17.95 2.67
C THR A 281 3.40 -18.64 1.53
N LEU A 282 3.07 -19.94 1.68
CA LEU A 282 2.06 -20.65 0.90
C LEU A 282 0.94 -21.01 1.86
N VAL A 283 -0.25 -20.46 1.62
CA VAL A 283 -1.32 -20.41 2.63
C VAL A 283 -1.78 -21.79 3.10
N ASP A 284 -1.85 -22.74 2.19
CA ASP A 284 -2.32 -24.12 2.42
C ASP A 284 -1.20 -25.13 2.64
N ASP A 285 0.04 -24.68 2.81
CA ASP A 285 1.23 -25.50 2.96
C ASP A 285 1.79 -25.35 4.38
N ALA A 286 1.51 -26.33 5.22
CA ALA A 286 1.97 -26.35 6.61
C ALA A 286 3.50 -26.51 6.76
N ASP A 287 4.21 -26.94 5.71
CA ASP A 287 5.68 -27.06 5.71
C ASP A 287 6.37 -25.78 5.22
N ALA A 288 5.62 -24.81 4.66
CA ALA A 288 6.13 -23.50 4.33
C ALA A 288 6.36 -22.68 5.62
N TYR A 289 7.24 -21.69 5.56
CA TYR A 289 7.51 -20.84 6.74
C TYR A 289 6.34 -19.92 7.07
N ALA A 290 6.16 -19.65 8.38
CA ALA A 290 5.25 -18.64 8.89
C ALA A 290 5.68 -17.24 8.39
N GLU A 291 4.74 -16.47 7.83
CA GLU A 291 5.05 -15.23 7.13
C GLU A 291 4.35 -14.04 7.78
N ALA A 292 5.15 -13.09 8.26
CA ALA A 292 4.64 -11.99 9.09
C ALA A 292 3.78 -11.00 8.29
N SER A 293 4.18 -10.63 7.06
CA SER A 293 3.41 -9.66 6.26
C SER A 293 2.08 -10.23 5.78
N ALA A 294 2.03 -11.51 5.36
CA ALA A 294 0.77 -12.16 5.02
C ALA A 294 -0.17 -12.24 6.24
N THR A 295 0.38 -12.61 7.40
CA THR A 295 -0.38 -12.69 8.65
C THR A 295 -0.98 -11.33 9.03
N ALA A 296 -0.21 -10.26 8.93
CA ALA A 296 -0.67 -8.91 9.20
C ALA A 296 -1.75 -8.47 8.20
N LEU A 297 -1.54 -8.69 6.91
CA LEU A 297 -2.52 -8.33 5.86
C LEU A 297 -3.84 -9.09 6.02
N PHE A 298 -3.79 -10.38 6.34
CA PHE A 298 -5.00 -11.15 6.63
C PHE A 298 -5.72 -10.62 7.86
N ALA A 299 -4.99 -10.30 8.93
CA ALA A 299 -5.57 -9.72 10.13
C ALA A 299 -6.24 -8.37 9.82
N ALA A 300 -5.58 -7.48 9.06
CA ALA A 300 -6.13 -6.21 8.64
C ALA A 300 -7.42 -6.36 7.83
N GLY A 301 -7.43 -7.24 6.82
CA GLY A 301 -8.58 -7.40 5.95
C GLY A 301 -9.75 -8.15 6.59
N ILE A 302 -9.48 -9.13 7.45
CA ILE A 302 -10.52 -9.80 8.25
C ILE A 302 -11.14 -8.81 9.21
N ALA A 303 -10.33 -8.06 9.96
CA ALA A 303 -10.82 -7.03 10.90
C ALA A 303 -11.57 -5.91 10.18
N GLY A 304 -11.09 -5.44 9.01
CA GLY A 304 -11.76 -4.44 8.20
C GLY A 304 -13.17 -4.85 7.78
N GLY A 305 -13.37 -6.10 7.34
CA GLY A 305 -14.70 -6.62 7.03
C GLY A 305 -15.60 -6.74 8.26
N LEU A 306 -15.06 -7.13 9.41
CA LEU A 306 -15.80 -7.14 10.68
C LEU A 306 -16.20 -5.71 11.10
N ASN A 307 -15.31 -4.74 10.94
CA ASN A 307 -15.56 -3.31 11.18
C ASN A 307 -16.62 -2.74 10.21
N ALA A 308 -16.74 -3.32 9.01
CA ALA A 308 -17.79 -3.02 8.05
C ALA A 308 -19.17 -3.62 8.43
N GLY A 309 -19.26 -4.32 9.55
CA GLY A 309 -20.47 -4.98 10.05
C GLY A 309 -20.68 -6.40 9.52
N LEU A 310 -19.72 -6.98 8.79
CA LEU A 310 -19.78 -8.39 8.38
C LEU A 310 -19.49 -9.29 9.60
N THR A 311 -19.96 -10.52 9.52
CA THR A 311 -19.75 -11.51 10.60
C THR A 311 -19.32 -12.84 10.03
N HIS A 312 -18.34 -13.48 10.65
CA HIS A 312 -17.97 -14.87 10.38
C HIS A 312 -17.51 -15.53 11.68
N ALA A 313 -18.01 -16.75 11.92
CA ALA A 313 -17.67 -17.48 13.15
C ALA A 313 -16.17 -17.74 13.22
N GLY A 314 -15.53 -17.37 14.33
CA GLY A 314 -14.09 -17.54 14.54
C GLY A 314 -13.19 -16.45 13.96
N ALA A 315 -13.72 -15.54 13.13
CA ALA A 315 -12.93 -14.45 12.53
C ALA A 315 -12.35 -13.48 13.58
N PRO A 316 -13.10 -12.98 14.58
CA PRO A 316 -12.51 -12.13 15.62
C PRO A 316 -11.36 -12.83 16.36
N GLN A 317 -11.52 -14.09 16.73
CA GLN A 317 -10.49 -14.85 17.41
C GLN A 317 -9.25 -15.10 16.53
N ALA A 318 -9.44 -15.26 15.22
CA ALA A 318 -8.31 -15.40 14.30
C ALA A 318 -7.49 -14.09 14.21
N VAL A 319 -8.15 -12.94 14.17
CA VAL A 319 -7.47 -11.63 14.25
C VAL A 319 -6.71 -11.48 15.56
N GLU A 320 -7.34 -11.80 16.69
CA GLU A 320 -6.69 -11.73 18.01
C GLU A 320 -5.44 -12.63 18.07
N ARG A 321 -5.53 -13.87 17.58
CA ARG A 321 -4.38 -14.79 17.56
C ARG A 321 -3.26 -14.28 16.64
N ALA A 322 -3.61 -13.73 15.47
CA ALA A 322 -2.64 -13.18 14.53
C ALA A 322 -1.88 -12.00 15.15
N MET A 323 -2.58 -11.05 15.75
CA MET A 323 -1.94 -9.91 16.41
C MET A 323 -1.08 -10.35 17.59
N ALA A 324 -1.57 -11.27 18.43
CA ALA A 324 -0.80 -11.80 19.55
C ALA A 324 0.48 -12.53 19.08
N ALA A 325 0.42 -13.25 17.96
CA ALA A 325 1.57 -13.94 17.38
C ALA A 325 2.61 -12.93 16.82
N LEU A 326 2.15 -11.93 16.09
CA LEU A 326 3.01 -10.87 15.58
C LEU A 326 3.68 -10.10 16.72
N ASP A 327 2.91 -9.61 17.71
CA ASP A 327 3.42 -8.87 18.86
C ASP A 327 4.45 -9.71 19.66
N ALA A 328 4.18 -11.00 19.86
CA ALA A 328 5.09 -11.91 20.56
C ALA A 328 6.38 -12.22 19.78
N SER A 329 6.38 -12.05 18.46
CA SER A 329 7.57 -12.25 17.61
C SER A 329 8.50 -11.05 17.58
N ILE A 330 7.99 -9.85 17.92
CA ILE A 330 8.77 -8.62 17.93
C ILE A 330 9.85 -8.70 19.00
N THR A 331 11.07 -8.38 18.62
CA THR A 331 12.23 -8.29 19.51
C THR A 331 12.78 -6.87 19.53
N VAL A 332 13.67 -6.57 20.50
CA VAL A 332 14.37 -5.30 20.53
C VAL A 332 15.85 -5.56 20.31
N VAL A 333 16.41 -5.03 19.23
CA VAL A 333 17.82 -5.13 18.86
C VAL A 333 18.40 -3.73 18.80
N ASP A 334 19.48 -3.49 19.51
CA ASP A 334 20.13 -2.17 19.60
C ASP A 334 19.18 -1.01 19.96
N GLY A 335 18.16 -1.30 20.77
CA GLY A 335 17.17 -0.32 21.22
C GLY A 335 16.03 -0.04 20.22
N ARG A 336 15.92 -0.81 19.16
CA ARG A 336 14.88 -0.70 18.11
C ARG A 336 14.06 -1.98 18.01
N HIS A 337 12.79 -1.84 17.68
CA HIS A 337 11.91 -2.97 17.47
C HIS A 337 12.23 -3.66 16.13
N GLU A 338 12.23 -4.98 16.15
CA GLU A 338 12.35 -5.82 14.96
C GLU A 338 11.17 -6.77 14.85
N LEU A 339 10.44 -6.69 13.72
CA LEU A 339 9.46 -7.67 13.29
C LEU A 339 10.13 -8.64 12.30
N PRO A 340 10.46 -9.87 12.70
CA PRO A 340 11.09 -10.86 11.82
C PRO A 340 10.08 -11.54 10.87
N GLY A 341 10.59 -12.36 9.95
CA GLY A 341 9.76 -13.26 9.17
C GLY A 341 8.98 -12.60 8.03
N ILE A 342 9.40 -11.42 7.56
CA ILE A 342 8.81 -10.77 6.40
C ILE A 342 9.48 -11.31 5.13
N SER A 343 8.70 -11.94 4.25
CA SER A 343 9.13 -12.50 2.98
C SER A 343 9.65 -11.42 2.02
N GLY A 344 10.72 -11.67 1.30
CA GLY A 344 11.28 -10.76 0.28
C GLY A 344 10.35 -10.52 -0.91
N ALA A 345 10.74 -9.60 -1.81
CA ALA A 345 10.01 -9.32 -3.04
C ALA A 345 9.89 -10.58 -3.92
N THR A 346 8.77 -10.71 -4.62
CA THR A 346 8.37 -11.98 -5.25
C THR A 346 7.68 -11.72 -6.59
N VAL A 347 7.83 -12.66 -7.50
CA VAL A 347 7.11 -12.73 -8.78
C VAL A 347 6.35 -14.06 -8.88
N PRO A 348 5.34 -14.19 -9.74
CA PRO A 348 4.66 -15.46 -9.97
C PRO A 348 5.64 -16.59 -10.29
N GLY A 349 5.49 -17.73 -9.60
CA GLY A 349 6.45 -18.81 -9.74
C GLY A 349 5.92 -20.19 -9.26
N SER A 350 6.83 -21.09 -8.99
CA SER A 350 6.52 -22.44 -8.49
C SER A 350 6.36 -22.46 -6.96
N THR A 351 5.72 -23.50 -6.44
CA THR A 351 5.67 -23.82 -5.01
C THR A 351 7.05 -23.70 -4.36
N GLN A 352 8.08 -24.29 -5.00
CA GLN A 352 9.43 -24.24 -4.47
C GLN A 352 10.01 -22.82 -4.46
N SER A 353 9.75 -22.01 -5.50
CA SER A 353 10.25 -20.64 -5.54
C SER A 353 9.69 -19.76 -4.44
N TYR A 354 8.42 -19.97 -4.03
CA TYR A 354 7.83 -19.28 -2.90
C TYR A 354 8.41 -19.73 -1.54
N ARG A 355 8.70 -21.03 -1.39
CA ARG A 355 9.34 -21.55 -0.17
C ARG A 355 10.76 -21.03 0.01
N ASP A 356 11.46 -20.78 -1.08
CA ASP A 356 12.88 -20.36 -1.09
C ASP A 356 13.05 -18.84 -0.93
N ILE A 357 11.96 -18.07 -0.84
CA ILE A 357 12.08 -16.63 -0.62
C ILE A 357 12.68 -16.35 0.76
N GLU A 358 13.80 -15.64 0.76
CA GLU A 358 14.47 -15.23 1.99
C GLU A 358 13.61 -14.25 2.79
N THR A 359 13.53 -14.48 4.09
CA THR A 359 12.85 -13.52 5.01
C THR A 359 13.85 -12.53 5.60
N ARG A 360 13.38 -11.31 5.85
CA ARG A 360 14.15 -10.25 6.51
C ARG A 360 13.28 -9.54 7.55
N PRO A 361 13.89 -9.00 8.61
CA PRO A 361 13.17 -8.15 9.54
C PRO A 361 12.92 -6.77 8.90
N ASN A 362 11.90 -6.11 9.39
CA ASN A 362 11.62 -4.68 9.15
C ASN A 362 11.59 -4.25 7.68
N LEU A 363 11.17 -5.12 6.75
CA LEU A 363 10.87 -4.67 5.40
C LEU A 363 9.67 -3.72 5.45
N ALA A 364 9.79 -2.54 4.84
CA ALA A 364 8.83 -1.43 4.92
C ALA A 364 7.37 -1.86 4.72
N TYR A 365 7.07 -2.63 3.65
CA TYR A 365 5.73 -3.14 3.41
C TYR A 365 5.20 -4.12 4.48
N GLY A 366 6.09 -4.81 5.18
CA GLY A 366 5.71 -5.69 6.30
C GLY A 366 5.36 -4.89 7.54
N ILE A 367 6.10 -3.83 7.82
CA ILE A 367 5.79 -2.88 8.90
C ILE A 367 4.50 -2.13 8.59
N GLY A 368 4.32 -1.65 7.36
CA GLY A 368 3.06 -1.04 6.94
C GLY A 368 1.86 -1.97 7.13
N ALA A 369 1.99 -3.25 6.73
CA ALA A 369 0.97 -4.26 6.95
C ALA A 369 0.65 -4.47 8.44
N TYR A 370 1.68 -4.52 9.30
CA TYR A 370 1.51 -4.65 10.75
C TYR A 370 0.75 -3.44 11.34
N ILE A 371 1.12 -2.21 10.96
CA ILE A 371 0.44 -1.00 11.43
C ILE A 371 -1.04 -1.00 11.00
N LEU A 372 -1.34 -1.36 9.75
CA LEU A 372 -2.73 -1.49 9.28
C LEU A 372 -3.51 -2.53 10.08
N ALA A 373 -2.90 -3.69 10.36
CA ALA A 373 -3.51 -4.74 11.17
C ALA A 373 -3.79 -4.28 12.60
N ALA A 374 -2.85 -3.59 13.22
CA ALA A 374 -3.00 -3.03 14.56
C ALA A 374 -4.14 -2.01 14.62
N LEU A 375 -4.23 -1.11 13.65
CA LEU A 375 -5.30 -0.10 13.55
C LEU A 375 -6.68 -0.76 13.38
N GLU A 376 -6.82 -1.69 12.43
CA GLU A 376 -8.10 -2.37 12.21
C GLU A 376 -8.51 -3.23 13.40
N SER A 377 -7.53 -3.87 14.08
CA SER A 377 -7.79 -4.61 15.31
C SER A 377 -8.22 -3.72 16.48
N ALA A 378 -7.64 -2.52 16.61
CA ALA A 378 -8.04 -1.55 17.63
C ALA A 378 -9.48 -1.02 17.38
N ARG A 379 -9.84 -0.80 16.10
CA ARG A 379 -11.24 -0.49 15.73
C ARG A 379 -12.18 -1.63 16.09
N LEU A 380 -11.81 -2.87 15.80
CA LEU A 380 -12.62 -4.04 16.13
C LEU A 380 -12.88 -4.18 17.64
N ARG A 381 -11.92 -3.78 18.47
CA ARG A 381 -12.09 -3.74 19.94
C ARG A 381 -12.86 -2.50 20.44
N GLY A 382 -13.25 -1.58 19.56
CA GLY A 382 -13.93 -0.33 19.92
C GLY A 382 -13.01 0.71 20.59
N GLU A 383 -11.72 0.58 20.42
CA GLU A 383 -10.71 1.49 20.96
C GLU A 383 -10.51 2.73 20.07
N LEU A 384 -10.90 2.62 18.81
CA LEU A 384 -10.93 3.71 17.83
C LEU A 384 -12.35 3.89 17.30
N THR A 385 -12.67 5.11 16.89
CA THR A 385 -13.93 5.37 16.16
C THR A 385 -13.91 4.66 14.82
N PRO A 386 -15.07 4.16 14.36
CA PRO A 386 -15.20 3.49 13.07
C PRO A 386 -14.74 4.32 11.88
#